data_260f8bb365f27e96c63457c114ac32da
#
_entry.id   260f8bb365f27e96c63457c114ac32da
#
_cell.length_a   1.000
_cell.length_b   1.000
_cell.length_c   1.000
_cell.angle_alpha   90.00
_cell.angle_beta   90.00
_cell.angle_gamma   90.00
#
_symmetry.space_group_name_H-M   'P 1'
#
loop_
_entity.id
_entity.type
_entity.pdbx_description
1 polymer ?
#
loop_
_entity_poly.entity_id
_entity_poly.type
_entity_poly.pdbx_seq_one_letter_code
_entity_poly.pdbx_strand_id
1 'polypeptide(L)'
;MKRTLITGGAGFLGSHLCDYFVNLGHEVICMDNLIKKENVENIAHLVGHERFKFIKYDVTEYLHVEGKLDTILHFASLASPKDYLDYPIQTLKVGSLGTHKTLGLAKEKNARLLLASTSEVYGDPKEHPQSESYPGNVNPIVPRGVYDEAKRFAEAITMAYHRTHGLETRIARIFNTYGPRMRLDDGRALPNFMVQALRGEDITIYGDGSQTRSFCYVDDLVDGIRKLLDSDEAEPVNLGNPDEISVLDFAKEILRLTGSKSRVVFCPLPQNDPKVRQPDITKAKKVLGWEPKVSRQEGLRKTVEYFRKKLRG
;
A
#
# COMPACT_ATOMS: atom_id res chain seq x y z
N MET A 1 -5.92 8.71 -26.21
CA MET A 1 -5.95 8.89 -24.74
C MET A 1 -5.82 7.51 -24.10
N LYS A 2 -4.91 7.32 -23.14
CA LYS A 2 -4.77 6.04 -22.43
C LYS A 2 -5.90 5.89 -21.42
N ARG A 3 -6.33 4.63 -21.18
CA ARG A 3 -7.41 4.31 -20.24
C ARG A 3 -6.89 3.37 -19.16
N THR A 4 -7.02 3.78 -17.89
CA THR A 4 -6.44 3.09 -16.73
C THR A 4 -7.54 2.69 -15.75
N LEU A 5 -7.60 1.40 -15.41
CA LEU A 5 -8.42 0.89 -14.31
C LEU A 5 -7.57 0.81 -13.03
N ILE A 6 -8.09 1.36 -11.94
CA ILE A 6 -7.47 1.26 -10.60
C ILE A 6 -8.47 0.59 -9.66
N THR A 7 -8.21 -0.67 -9.30
CA THR A 7 -9.02 -1.36 -8.28
C THR A 7 -8.51 -1.02 -6.90
N GLY A 8 -9.42 -0.88 -5.92
CA GLY A 8 -9.07 -0.29 -4.62
C GLY A 8 -8.76 1.21 -4.74
N GLY A 9 -9.31 1.85 -5.79
CA GLY A 9 -8.97 3.21 -6.18
C GLY A 9 -9.45 4.29 -5.21
N ALA A 10 -10.42 4.03 -4.34
CA ALA A 10 -10.85 4.93 -3.28
C ALA A 10 -9.98 4.82 -2.01
N GLY A 11 -9.14 3.79 -1.90
CA GLY A 11 -8.22 3.60 -0.78
C GLY A 11 -7.11 4.67 -0.73
N PHE A 12 -6.25 4.58 0.30
CA PHE A 12 -5.12 5.50 0.49
C PHE A 12 -4.26 5.63 -0.78
N LEU A 13 -3.56 4.57 -1.17
CA LEU A 13 -2.66 4.60 -2.33
C LEU A 13 -3.42 4.75 -3.65
N GLY A 14 -4.56 4.05 -3.77
CA GLY A 14 -5.40 4.08 -4.98
C GLY A 14 -5.86 5.49 -5.33
N SER A 15 -6.25 6.31 -4.35
CA SER A 15 -6.72 7.67 -4.59
C SER A 15 -5.60 8.62 -5.07
N HIS A 16 -4.38 8.47 -4.54
CA HIS A 16 -3.21 9.21 -5.06
C HIS A 16 -2.86 8.80 -6.49
N LEU A 17 -3.00 7.53 -6.82
CA LEU A 17 -2.82 7.04 -8.19
C LEU A 17 -3.92 7.55 -9.12
N CYS A 18 -5.18 7.63 -8.65
CA CYS A 18 -6.26 8.26 -9.42
C CYS A 18 -5.91 9.70 -9.79
N ASP A 19 -5.48 10.52 -8.82
CA ASP A 19 -5.03 11.88 -9.09
C ASP A 19 -3.89 11.92 -10.10
N TYR A 20 -2.88 11.08 -9.87
CA TYR A 20 -1.70 11.05 -10.72
C TYR A 20 -2.06 10.77 -12.19
N PHE A 21 -2.86 9.72 -12.46
CA PHE A 21 -3.20 9.34 -13.83
C PHE A 21 -4.21 10.28 -14.48
N VAL A 22 -5.14 10.88 -13.73
CA VAL A 22 -6.03 11.95 -14.24
C VAL A 22 -5.20 13.16 -14.67
N ASN A 23 -4.24 13.58 -13.84
CA ASN A 23 -3.34 14.70 -14.15
C ASN A 23 -2.41 14.41 -15.34
N LEU A 24 -2.05 13.14 -15.55
CA LEU A 24 -1.29 12.69 -16.72
C LEU A 24 -2.13 12.63 -18.01
N GLY A 25 -3.44 12.92 -17.91
CA GLY A 25 -4.35 12.94 -19.05
C GLY A 25 -4.97 11.60 -19.42
N HIS A 26 -4.91 10.60 -18.54
CA HIS A 26 -5.60 9.32 -18.74
C HIS A 26 -7.10 9.44 -18.43
N GLU A 27 -7.93 8.65 -19.10
CA GLU A 27 -9.25 8.30 -18.58
C GLU A 27 -9.05 7.27 -17.44
N VAL A 28 -9.48 7.62 -16.24
CA VAL A 28 -9.30 6.78 -15.06
C VAL A 28 -10.62 6.18 -14.61
N ILE A 29 -10.66 4.87 -14.51
CA ILE A 29 -11.74 4.12 -13.88
C ILE A 29 -11.27 3.74 -12.48
N CYS A 30 -11.86 4.36 -11.46
CA CYS A 30 -11.68 4.02 -10.06
C CYS A 30 -12.71 2.96 -9.67
N MET A 31 -12.28 1.75 -9.34
CA MET A 31 -13.16 0.68 -8.90
C MET A 31 -12.87 0.33 -7.45
N ASP A 32 -13.93 0.38 -6.61
CA ASP A 32 -13.81 0.07 -5.18
C ASP A 32 -15.16 -0.42 -4.65
N ASN A 33 -15.18 -1.41 -3.75
CA ASN A 33 -16.42 -1.87 -3.15
C ASN A 33 -16.88 -1.01 -1.96
N LEU A 34 -16.02 -0.08 -1.51
CA LEU A 34 -16.26 0.79 -0.36
C LEU A 34 -16.58 -0.01 0.92
N ILE A 35 -15.90 -1.15 1.15
CA ILE A 35 -16.00 -1.86 2.43
C ILE A 35 -15.64 -0.93 3.60
N LYS A 36 -14.78 0.07 3.34
CA LYS A 36 -14.52 1.23 4.18
C LYS A 36 -15.22 2.44 3.55
N LYS A 37 -16.42 2.73 4.04
CA LYS A 37 -17.31 3.75 3.44
C LYS A 37 -16.66 5.14 3.39
N GLU A 38 -15.87 5.48 4.40
CA GLU A 38 -15.13 6.73 4.53
C GLU A 38 -14.12 6.96 3.40
N ASN A 39 -13.65 5.91 2.73
CA ASN A 39 -12.72 6.03 1.61
C ASN A 39 -13.27 6.84 0.43
N VAL A 40 -14.60 6.96 0.28
CA VAL A 40 -15.21 7.78 -0.77
C VAL A 40 -14.73 9.23 -0.73
N GLU A 41 -14.40 9.75 0.44
CA GLU A 41 -13.90 11.11 0.61
C GLU A 41 -12.54 11.33 -0.09
N ASN A 42 -11.72 10.29 -0.19
CA ASN A 42 -10.41 10.37 -0.83
C ASN A 42 -10.48 10.70 -2.33
N ILE A 43 -11.62 10.42 -2.98
CA ILE A 43 -11.85 10.63 -4.41
C ILE A 43 -12.95 11.66 -4.69
N ALA A 44 -13.54 12.27 -3.64
CA ALA A 44 -14.67 13.17 -3.79
C ALA A 44 -14.37 14.37 -4.73
N HIS A 45 -13.15 14.87 -4.70
CA HIS A 45 -12.69 15.98 -5.54
C HIS A 45 -12.55 15.60 -7.04
N LEU A 46 -12.52 14.31 -7.38
CA LEU A 46 -12.48 13.82 -8.77
C LEU A 46 -13.89 13.52 -9.33
N VAL A 47 -14.90 13.44 -8.46
CA VAL A 47 -16.28 13.17 -8.91
C VAL A 47 -16.77 14.31 -9.77
N GLY A 48 -17.24 13.99 -10.99
CA GLY A 48 -17.64 14.98 -12.00
C GLY A 48 -16.52 15.44 -12.95
N HIS A 49 -15.28 15.03 -12.72
CA HIS A 49 -14.19 15.30 -13.64
C HIS A 49 -14.36 14.48 -14.94
N GLU A 50 -14.23 15.09 -16.12
CA GLU A 50 -14.47 14.48 -17.44
C GLU A 50 -13.71 13.18 -17.72
N ARG A 51 -12.52 13.05 -17.13
CA ARG A 51 -11.61 11.88 -17.27
C ARG A 51 -11.65 10.93 -16.11
N PHE A 52 -12.61 11.06 -15.19
CA PHE A 52 -12.70 10.20 -14.02
C PHE A 52 -14.07 9.54 -13.92
N LYS A 53 -14.07 8.22 -13.75
CA LYS A 53 -15.29 7.44 -13.51
C LYS A 53 -15.13 6.58 -12.28
N PHE A 54 -16.03 6.72 -11.30
CA PHE A 54 -16.10 5.83 -10.14
C PHE A 54 -17.11 4.70 -10.43
N ILE A 55 -16.70 3.47 -10.11
CA ILE A 55 -17.54 2.27 -10.17
C ILE A 55 -17.47 1.58 -8.80
N LYS A 56 -18.60 1.54 -8.09
CA LYS A 56 -18.71 0.75 -6.86
C LYS A 56 -18.88 -0.72 -7.23
N TYR A 57 -17.83 -1.52 -7.03
CA TYR A 57 -17.83 -2.93 -7.41
C TYR A 57 -16.82 -3.75 -6.62
N ASP A 58 -17.16 -5.03 -6.35
CA ASP A 58 -16.27 -5.97 -5.70
C ASP A 58 -15.51 -6.80 -6.76
N VAL A 59 -14.19 -6.73 -6.74
CA VAL A 59 -13.33 -7.44 -7.71
C VAL A 59 -13.37 -8.97 -7.54
N THR A 60 -13.97 -9.48 -6.47
CA THR A 60 -14.18 -10.93 -6.29
C THR A 60 -15.39 -11.46 -7.06
N GLU A 61 -16.22 -10.59 -7.60
CA GLU A 61 -17.33 -10.92 -8.51
C GLU A 61 -16.86 -11.00 -9.98
N TYR A 62 -17.76 -11.31 -10.91
CA TYR A 62 -17.43 -11.36 -12.34
C TYR A 62 -17.01 -9.98 -12.83
N LEU A 63 -15.75 -9.84 -13.23
CA LEU A 63 -15.17 -8.54 -13.58
C LEU A 63 -15.25 -8.28 -15.08
N HIS A 64 -16.01 -7.26 -15.46
CA HIS A 64 -16.12 -6.77 -16.84
C HIS A 64 -16.02 -5.23 -16.87
N VAL A 65 -15.29 -4.71 -17.84
CA VAL A 65 -15.20 -3.28 -18.13
C VAL A 65 -15.35 -3.09 -19.62
N GLU A 66 -16.31 -2.27 -20.03
CA GLU A 66 -16.54 -1.97 -21.44
C GLU A 66 -15.39 -1.21 -22.09
N GLY A 67 -15.14 -1.47 -23.36
CA GLY A 67 -14.12 -0.80 -24.16
C GLY A 67 -12.69 -1.28 -23.87
N LYS A 68 -11.73 -0.57 -24.45
CA LYS A 68 -10.29 -0.86 -24.29
C LYS A 68 -9.81 -0.45 -22.91
N LEU A 69 -8.88 -1.21 -22.36
CA LEU A 69 -8.04 -0.81 -21.22
C LEU A 69 -6.58 -0.92 -21.67
N ASP A 70 -5.79 0.09 -21.36
CA ASP A 70 -4.33 0.08 -21.60
C ASP A 70 -3.56 -0.41 -20.38
N THR A 71 -4.08 -0.12 -19.18
CA THR A 71 -3.40 -0.40 -17.91
C THR A 71 -4.41 -0.77 -16.83
N ILE A 72 -4.04 -1.72 -15.99
CA ILE A 72 -4.76 -2.09 -14.76
C ILE A 72 -3.80 -2.02 -13.58
N LEU A 73 -4.15 -1.22 -12.57
CA LEU A 73 -3.46 -1.16 -11.30
C LEU A 73 -4.32 -1.89 -10.25
N HIS A 74 -3.86 -3.06 -9.81
CA HIS A 74 -4.60 -3.88 -8.85
C HIS A 74 -4.16 -3.57 -7.42
N PHE A 75 -4.88 -2.63 -6.79
CA PHE A 75 -4.67 -2.15 -5.43
C PHE A 75 -5.76 -2.58 -4.44
N ALA A 76 -6.83 -3.25 -4.91
CA ALA A 76 -7.88 -3.76 -4.05
C ALA A 76 -7.30 -4.76 -3.05
N SER A 77 -7.33 -4.42 -1.77
CA SER A 77 -6.88 -5.26 -0.66
C SER A 77 -7.25 -4.64 0.68
N LEU A 78 -7.49 -5.48 1.68
CA LEU A 78 -7.60 -5.09 3.08
C LEU A 78 -6.19 -5.11 3.69
N ALA A 79 -5.45 -4.00 3.59
CA ALA A 79 -4.01 -3.96 3.83
C ALA A 79 -3.60 -3.47 5.23
N SER A 80 -4.53 -3.00 6.05
CA SER A 80 -4.22 -2.62 7.42
C SER A 80 -4.38 -3.79 8.39
N PRO A 81 -3.57 -3.87 9.47
CA PRO A 81 -3.68 -4.93 10.47
C PRO A 81 -5.09 -5.08 11.04
N LYS A 82 -5.75 -3.96 11.33
CA LYS A 82 -7.13 -3.95 11.79
C LYS A 82 -8.07 -4.59 10.76
N ASP A 83 -7.95 -4.21 9.50
CA ASP A 83 -8.89 -4.64 8.45
C ASP A 83 -8.74 -6.12 8.12
N TYR A 84 -7.52 -6.64 7.94
CA TYR A 84 -7.36 -8.05 7.60
C TYR A 84 -7.63 -8.99 8.77
N LEU A 85 -7.54 -8.51 10.02
CA LEU A 85 -7.96 -9.27 11.19
C LEU A 85 -9.48 -9.24 11.38
N ASP A 86 -10.15 -8.13 11.08
CA ASP A 86 -11.62 -8.01 11.14
C ASP A 86 -12.30 -8.76 9.98
N TYR A 87 -11.65 -8.84 8.80
CA TYR A 87 -12.19 -9.43 7.58
C TYR A 87 -11.23 -10.46 6.94
N PRO A 88 -10.84 -11.53 7.68
CA PRO A 88 -9.79 -12.45 7.20
C PRO A 88 -10.19 -13.22 5.94
N ILE A 89 -11.44 -13.68 5.84
CA ILE A 89 -11.92 -14.41 4.66
C ILE A 89 -11.98 -13.50 3.43
N GLN A 90 -12.45 -12.27 3.59
CA GLN A 90 -12.50 -11.28 2.51
C GLN A 90 -11.10 -10.92 2.02
N THR A 91 -10.12 -10.82 2.94
CA THR A 91 -8.71 -10.59 2.62
C THR A 91 -8.16 -11.71 1.73
N LEU A 92 -8.40 -12.97 2.07
CA LEU A 92 -8.00 -14.11 1.24
C LEU A 92 -8.74 -14.14 -0.10
N LYS A 93 -10.04 -13.85 -0.13
CA LYS A 93 -10.83 -13.81 -1.37
C LYS A 93 -10.32 -12.73 -2.33
N VAL A 94 -10.05 -11.52 -1.86
CA VAL A 94 -9.56 -10.45 -2.74
C VAL A 94 -8.14 -10.75 -3.25
N GLY A 95 -7.26 -11.31 -2.41
CA GLY A 95 -5.92 -11.72 -2.82
C GLY A 95 -5.90 -12.88 -3.81
N SER A 96 -6.87 -13.79 -3.75
CA SER A 96 -6.99 -14.96 -4.64
C SER A 96 -7.95 -14.70 -5.81
N LEU A 97 -9.25 -14.76 -5.58
CA LEU A 97 -10.27 -14.60 -6.61
C LEU A 97 -10.21 -13.22 -7.28
N GLY A 98 -10.05 -12.15 -6.48
CA GLY A 98 -9.96 -10.79 -7.00
C GLY A 98 -8.76 -10.62 -7.93
N THR A 99 -7.58 -11.11 -7.53
CA THR A 99 -6.37 -11.07 -8.37
C THR A 99 -6.55 -11.93 -9.63
N HIS A 100 -7.08 -13.16 -9.51
CA HIS A 100 -7.33 -14.03 -10.65
C HIS A 100 -8.26 -13.38 -11.68
N LYS A 101 -9.38 -12.80 -11.24
CA LYS A 101 -10.35 -12.13 -12.13
C LYS A 101 -9.77 -10.87 -12.77
N THR A 102 -8.97 -10.10 -12.02
CA THR A 102 -8.29 -8.91 -12.55
C THR A 102 -7.26 -9.28 -13.61
N LEU A 103 -6.52 -10.38 -13.43
CA LEU A 103 -5.60 -10.95 -14.44
C LEU A 103 -6.36 -11.45 -15.66
N GLY A 104 -7.52 -12.10 -15.47
CA GLY A 104 -8.42 -12.51 -16.56
C GLY A 104 -8.88 -11.32 -17.40
N LEU A 105 -9.29 -10.23 -16.77
CA LEU A 105 -9.65 -8.98 -17.46
C LEU A 105 -8.45 -8.38 -18.19
N ALA A 106 -7.26 -8.35 -17.55
CA ALA A 106 -6.05 -7.84 -18.20
C ALA A 106 -5.71 -8.63 -19.47
N LYS A 107 -5.83 -9.96 -19.41
CA LYS A 107 -5.64 -10.84 -20.57
C LYS A 107 -6.69 -10.56 -21.67
N GLU A 108 -7.98 -10.47 -21.31
CA GLU A 108 -9.08 -10.16 -22.26
C GLU A 108 -8.83 -8.83 -23.00
N LYS A 109 -8.39 -7.80 -22.26
CA LYS A 109 -8.18 -6.45 -22.81
C LYS A 109 -6.79 -6.24 -23.42
N ASN A 110 -5.89 -7.21 -23.33
CA ASN A 110 -4.47 -7.07 -23.64
C ASN A 110 -3.85 -5.84 -22.93
N ALA A 111 -4.19 -5.68 -21.67
CA ALA A 111 -3.80 -4.56 -20.84
C ALA A 111 -2.60 -4.92 -19.96
N ARG A 112 -1.65 -3.99 -19.77
CA ARG A 112 -0.57 -4.14 -18.78
C ARG A 112 -1.15 -4.13 -17.39
N LEU A 113 -0.74 -5.08 -16.53
CA LEU A 113 -1.19 -5.16 -15.15
C LEU A 113 -0.05 -4.89 -14.17
N LEU A 114 -0.28 -4.02 -13.19
CA LEU A 114 0.58 -3.87 -12.02
C LEU A 114 -0.15 -4.38 -10.77
N LEU A 115 0.46 -5.35 -10.11
CA LEU A 115 0.02 -5.88 -8.82
C LEU A 115 0.66 -5.08 -7.67
N ALA A 116 -0.16 -4.55 -6.79
CA ALA A 116 0.30 -4.05 -5.48
C ALA A 116 0.54 -5.24 -4.53
N SER A 117 1.77 -5.71 -4.48
CA SER A 117 2.26 -6.61 -3.44
C SER A 117 2.77 -5.81 -2.22
N THR A 118 3.45 -6.45 -1.31
CA THR A 118 3.81 -5.88 -0.02
C THR A 118 5.11 -6.48 0.51
N SER A 119 5.80 -5.75 1.39
CA SER A 119 6.91 -6.31 2.19
C SER A 119 6.48 -7.43 3.13
N GLU A 120 5.18 -7.60 3.38
CA GLU A 120 4.67 -8.67 4.26
C GLU A 120 4.87 -10.06 3.66
N VAL A 121 5.12 -10.20 2.34
CA VAL A 121 5.50 -11.47 1.71
C VAL A 121 6.81 -12.04 2.28
N TYR A 122 7.62 -11.20 2.92
CA TYR A 122 8.86 -11.60 3.60
C TYR A 122 8.64 -12.18 5.00
N GLY A 123 7.46 -11.98 5.61
CA GLY A 123 7.12 -12.47 6.94
C GLY A 123 8.01 -11.87 8.04
N ASP A 124 8.46 -12.70 8.99
CA ASP A 124 9.52 -12.35 9.96
C ASP A 124 10.89 -12.65 9.32
N PRO A 125 11.56 -11.66 8.72
CA PRO A 125 12.67 -11.90 7.83
C PRO A 125 13.93 -12.33 8.59
N LYS A 126 14.65 -13.30 8.00
CA LYS A 126 15.99 -13.73 8.45
C LYS A 126 17.12 -12.99 7.73
N GLU A 127 16.78 -12.20 6.71
CA GLU A 127 17.71 -11.34 5.96
C GLU A 127 17.37 -9.86 6.19
N HIS A 128 18.39 -9.02 6.28
CA HIS A 128 18.28 -7.60 6.52
C HIS A 128 19.42 -6.82 5.84
N PRO A 129 19.12 -5.84 4.98
CA PRO A 129 17.81 -5.48 4.44
C PRO A 129 17.21 -6.59 3.56
N GLN A 130 15.86 -6.56 3.34
CA GLN A 130 15.18 -7.58 2.54
C GLN A 130 15.37 -7.30 1.05
N SER A 131 15.99 -8.26 0.33
CA SER A 131 16.12 -8.25 -1.12
C SER A 131 14.97 -9.01 -1.81
N GLU A 132 14.75 -8.76 -3.10
CA GLU A 132 13.69 -9.46 -3.86
C GLU A 132 13.95 -10.95 -4.04
N SER A 133 15.21 -11.39 -3.96
CA SER A 133 15.61 -12.80 -4.04
C SER A 133 15.27 -13.59 -2.77
N TYR A 134 15.04 -12.92 -1.64
CA TYR A 134 14.67 -13.58 -0.39
C TYR A 134 13.24 -14.13 -0.45
N PRO A 135 13.02 -15.46 -0.28
CA PRO A 135 11.69 -16.05 -0.44
C PRO A 135 10.73 -15.79 0.72
N GLY A 136 11.22 -15.23 1.83
CA GLY A 136 10.45 -14.93 3.01
C GLY A 136 10.41 -16.05 4.06
N ASN A 137 9.86 -15.71 5.23
CA ASN A 137 9.65 -16.60 6.38
C ASN A 137 8.27 -16.30 6.97
N VAL A 138 7.22 -16.83 6.33
CA VAL A 138 5.82 -16.61 6.69
C VAL A 138 5.27 -17.82 7.42
N ASN A 139 4.52 -17.58 8.50
CA ASN A 139 3.70 -18.60 9.15
C ASN A 139 2.25 -18.47 8.66
N PRO A 140 1.74 -19.41 7.82
CA PRO A 140 0.41 -19.29 7.22
C PRO A 140 -0.76 -19.51 8.19
N ILE A 141 -0.51 -20.09 9.37
CA ILE A 141 -1.57 -20.52 10.29
C ILE A 141 -1.94 -19.43 11.30
N VAL A 142 -1.03 -18.47 11.54
CA VAL A 142 -1.31 -17.37 12.49
C VAL A 142 -2.32 -16.38 11.92
N PRO A 143 -3.05 -15.62 12.75
CA PRO A 143 -4.07 -14.66 12.28
C PRO A 143 -3.55 -13.66 11.23
N ARG A 144 -2.30 -13.18 11.37
CA ARG A 144 -1.64 -12.29 10.42
C ARG A 144 -1.37 -12.96 9.06
N GLY A 145 -1.13 -14.27 9.04
CA GLY A 145 -0.81 -15.06 7.85
C GLY A 145 -1.84 -14.93 6.73
N VAL A 146 -3.08 -14.55 7.02
CA VAL A 146 -4.12 -14.36 6.00
C VAL A 146 -3.76 -13.27 4.98
N TYR A 147 -3.14 -12.17 5.42
CA TYR A 147 -2.72 -11.12 4.52
C TYR A 147 -1.44 -11.48 3.77
N ASP A 148 -0.48 -12.04 4.50
CA ASP A 148 0.81 -12.44 3.95
C ASP A 148 0.61 -13.47 2.84
N GLU A 149 -0.16 -14.53 3.09
CA GLU A 149 -0.46 -15.58 2.09
C GLU A 149 -1.37 -15.10 0.96
N ALA A 150 -2.32 -14.20 1.21
CA ALA A 150 -3.11 -13.57 0.16
C ALA A 150 -2.21 -12.87 -0.87
N LYS A 151 -1.17 -12.16 -0.41
CA LYS A 151 -0.23 -11.45 -1.28
C LYS A 151 0.80 -12.38 -1.93
N ARG A 152 1.28 -13.41 -1.22
CA ARG A 152 2.16 -14.44 -1.80
C ARG A 152 1.45 -15.20 -2.92
N PHE A 153 0.20 -15.58 -2.71
CA PHE A 153 -0.64 -16.18 -3.76
C PHE A 153 -0.82 -15.24 -4.95
N ALA A 154 -1.10 -13.94 -4.68
CA ALA A 154 -1.29 -12.95 -5.74
C ALA A 154 -0.02 -12.79 -6.61
N GLU A 155 1.19 -12.78 -6.03
CA GLU A 155 2.45 -12.80 -6.79
C GLU A 155 2.57 -14.08 -7.63
N ALA A 156 2.34 -15.25 -7.02
CA ALA A 156 2.50 -16.53 -7.70
C ALA A 156 1.58 -16.67 -8.92
N ILE A 157 0.29 -16.31 -8.77
CA ILE A 157 -0.67 -16.38 -9.88
C ILE A 157 -0.35 -15.32 -10.95
N THR A 158 0.12 -14.12 -10.58
CA THR A 158 0.53 -13.08 -11.53
C THR A 158 1.68 -13.55 -12.40
N MET A 159 2.71 -14.17 -11.80
CA MET A 159 3.83 -14.74 -12.54
C MET A 159 3.42 -15.95 -13.39
N ALA A 160 2.45 -16.75 -12.96
CA ALA A 160 1.89 -17.83 -13.76
C ALA A 160 1.20 -17.29 -15.02
N TYR A 161 0.39 -16.22 -14.92
CA TYR A 161 -0.22 -15.58 -16.08
C TYR A 161 0.83 -14.97 -17.03
N HIS A 162 1.86 -14.34 -16.48
CA HIS A 162 2.98 -13.85 -17.28
C HIS A 162 3.63 -14.94 -18.10
N ARG A 163 4.05 -16.06 -17.46
CA ARG A 163 4.75 -17.19 -18.13
C ARG A 163 3.86 -17.94 -19.12
N THR A 164 2.59 -18.17 -18.76
CA THR A 164 1.68 -19.02 -19.56
C THR A 164 1.05 -18.26 -20.72
N HIS A 165 0.75 -16.97 -20.54
CA HIS A 165 0.00 -16.18 -21.51
C HIS A 165 0.76 -15.00 -22.09
N GLY A 166 2.02 -14.77 -21.69
CA GLY A 166 2.77 -13.59 -22.12
C GLY A 166 2.17 -12.27 -21.65
N LEU A 167 1.33 -12.29 -20.59
CA LEU A 167 0.70 -11.07 -20.09
C LEU A 167 1.78 -10.11 -19.55
N GLU A 168 1.72 -8.85 -19.96
CA GLU A 168 2.59 -7.82 -19.41
C GLU A 168 2.21 -7.52 -17.96
N THR A 169 3.01 -8.03 -17.02
CA THR A 169 2.78 -7.87 -15.58
C THR A 169 3.92 -7.15 -14.92
N ARG A 170 3.60 -6.42 -13.85
CA ARG A 170 4.55 -5.77 -12.93
C ARG A 170 4.14 -6.08 -11.50
N ILE A 171 5.10 -6.26 -10.61
CA ILE A 171 4.83 -6.56 -9.20
C ILE A 171 5.59 -5.58 -8.33
N ALA A 172 4.87 -4.73 -7.60
CA ALA A 172 5.44 -3.78 -6.64
C ALA A 172 5.35 -4.36 -5.22
N ARG A 173 6.49 -4.73 -4.60
CA ARG A 173 6.56 -5.04 -3.17
C ARG A 173 6.66 -3.74 -2.39
N ILE A 174 5.53 -3.25 -1.94
CA ILE A 174 5.39 -1.96 -1.27
C ILE A 174 5.76 -2.12 0.20
N PHE A 175 6.73 -1.33 0.66
CA PHE A 175 7.08 -1.21 2.07
C PHE A 175 6.21 -0.15 2.76
N ASN A 176 6.36 0.00 4.10
CA ASN A 176 5.51 0.92 4.85
C ASN A 176 5.49 2.30 4.20
N THR A 177 4.32 2.69 3.75
CA THR A 177 4.07 3.97 3.10
C THR A 177 3.13 4.80 3.94
N TYR A 178 3.36 6.11 3.97
CA TYR A 178 2.55 7.06 4.73
C TYR A 178 2.28 8.34 3.94
N GLY A 179 1.26 9.07 4.37
CA GLY A 179 0.89 10.35 3.76
C GLY A 179 -0.55 10.77 4.05
N PRO A 180 -1.01 11.86 3.46
CA PRO A 180 -2.41 12.26 3.47
C PRO A 180 -3.35 11.14 2.97
N ARG A 181 -4.60 11.14 3.40
CA ARG A 181 -5.63 10.14 3.09
C ARG A 181 -5.44 8.76 3.75
N MET A 182 -4.40 8.58 4.59
CA MET A 182 -4.44 7.46 5.53
C MET A 182 -5.60 7.66 6.52
N ARG A 183 -6.24 6.55 6.87
CA ARG A 183 -7.33 6.59 7.86
C ARG A 183 -6.79 6.84 9.26
N LEU A 184 -7.58 7.55 10.07
CA LEU A 184 -7.22 7.81 11.48
C LEU A 184 -7.18 6.53 12.31
N ASP A 185 -7.99 5.54 11.96
CA ASP A 185 -8.13 4.23 12.64
C ASP A 185 -7.43 3.08 11.90
N ASP A 186 -6.42 3.38 11.09
CA ASP A 186 -5.71 2.39 10.27
C ASP A 186 -5.06 1.25 11.08
N GLY A 187 -4.64 1.53 12.32
CA GLY A 187 -4.05 0.54 13.23
C GLY A 187 -2.53 0.36 13.10
N ARG A 188 -1.89 0.95 12.08
CA ARG A 188 -0.42 0.97 11.99
C ARG A 188 0.18 2.03 12.91
N ALA A 189 1.47 1.89 13.23
CA ALA A 189 2.17 2.75 14.20
C ALA A 189 2.04 4.25 13.89
N LEU A 190 2.27 4.67 12.63
CA LEU A 190 2.24 6.08 12.25
C LEU A 190 0.87 6.74 12.47
N PRO A 191 -0.25 6.23 11.91
CA PRO A 191 -1.57 6.80 12.19
C PRO A 191 -1.93 6.82 13.67
N ASN A 192 -1.65 5.73 14.39
CA ASN A 192 -1.92 5.64 15.83
C ASN A 192 -1.17 6.73 16.60
N PHE A 193 0.14 6.86 16.40
CA PHE A 193 0.95 7.87 17.08
C PHE A 193 0.52 9.30 16.75
N MET A 194 0.16 9.57 15.48
CA MET A 194 -0.32 10.88 15.07
C MET A 194 -1.65 11.23 15.72
N VAL A 195 -2.61 10.30 15.72
CA VAL A 195 -3.93 10.53 16.34
C VAL A 195 -3.78 10.74 17.85
N GLN A 196 -3.03 9.87 18.52
CA GLN A 196 -2.78 9.98 19.96
C GLN A 196 -2.09 11.30 20.31
N ALA A 197 -1.01 11.66 19.61
CA ALA A 197 -0.32 12.93 19.84
C ALA A 197 -1.21 14.16 19.61
N LEU A 198 -2.02 14.17 18.54
CA LEU A 198 -2.90 15.30 18.21
C LEU A 198 -4.10 15.45 19.13
N ARG A 199 -4.53 14.36 19.78
CA ARG A 199 -5.59 14.34 20.79
C ARG A 199 -5.08 14.58 22.20
N GLY A 200 -3.75 14.59 22.42
CA GLY A 200 -3.16 14.68 23.75
C GLY A 200 -3.28 13.39 24.56
N GLU A 201 -3.55 12.27 23.89
CA GLU A 201 -3.57 10.91 24.46
C GLU A 201 -2.15 10.36 24.60
N ASP A 202 -1.89 9.45 25.53
CA ASP A 202 -0.58 8.79 25.66
C ASP A 202 -0.27 7.97 24.39
N ILE A 203 0.98 8.07 23.89
CA ILE A 203 1.44 7.28 22.74
C ILE A 203 1.76 5.86 23.18
N THR A 204 1.07 4.88 22.62
CA THR A 204 1.24 3.46 22.93
C THR A 204 2.31 2.81 22.05
N ILE A 205 3.40 2.33 22.66
CA ILE A 205 4.43 1.54 21.99
C ILE A 205 4.31 0.09 22.47
N TYR A 206 4.24 -0.84 21.53
CA TYR A 206 4.26 -2.26 21.82
C TYR A 206 5.71 -2.76 21.94
N GLY A 207 6.00 -3.56 22.97
CA GLY A 207 7.37 -3.96 23.32
C GLY A 207 8.16 -2.81 23.93
N ASP A 208 9.48 -2.82 23.77
CA ASP A 208 10.40 -1.80 24.28
C ASP A 208 10.66 -0.65 23.28
N GLY A 209 10.09 -0.73 22.08
CA GLY A 209 10.25 0.26 21.00
C GLY A 209 11.57 0.17 20.23
N SER A 210 12.39 -0.86 20.48
CA SER A 210 13.66 -1.09 19.77
C SER A 210 13.46 -1.64 18.35
N GLN A 211 12.28 -2.22 18.06
CA GLN A 211 11.96 -2.69 16.72
C GLN A 211 12.03 -1.54 15.71
N THR A 212 12.55 -1.84 14.51
CA THR A 212 12.81 -0.83 13.51
C THR A 212 11.85 -0.92 12.32
N ARG A 213 11.57 0.23 11.73
CA ARG A 213 10.75 0.36 10.51
C ARG A 213 11.37 1.42 9.61
N SER A 214 11.10 1.29 8.33
CA SER A 214 11.39 2.32 7.34
C SER A 214 10.08 2.82 6.71
N PHE A 215 9.99 4.12 6.45
CA PHE A 215 8.76 4.76 6.02
C PHE A 215 8.97 5.55 4.72
N CYS A 216 8.24 5.21 3.67
CA CYS A 216 8.25 5.88 2.39
C CYS A 216 7.09 6.87 2.29
N TYR A 217 7.36 8.11 1.85
CA TYR A 217 6.30 9.06 1.61
C TYR A 217 5.53 8.71 0.33
N VAL A 218 4.22 8.96 0.32
CA VAL A 218 3.31 8.49 -0.72
C VAL A 218 3.67 9.02 -2.12
N ASP A 219 4.15 10.24 -2.26
CA ASP A 219 4.52 10.82 -3.56
C ASP A 219 5.71 10.07 -4.18
N ASP A 220 6.71 9.69 -3.37
CA ASP A 220 7.83 8.85 -3.82
C ASP A 220 7.35 7.47 -4.27
N LEU A 221 6.42 6.86 -3.53
CA LEU A 221 5.86 5.58 -3.91
C LEU A 221 5.09 5.65 -5.22
N VAL A 222 4.27 6.70 -5.43
CA VAL A 222 3.52 6.91 -6.68
C VAL A 222 4.48 7.04 -7.87
N ASP A 223 5.59 7.79 -7.72
CA ASP A 223 6.63 7.85 -8.77
C ASP A 223 7.28 6.49 -9.02
N GLY A 224 7.58 5.73 -7.97
CA GLY A 224 8.12 4.37 -8.10
C GLY A 224 7.17 3.41 -8.83
N ILE A 225 5.89 3.45 -8.50
CA ILE A 225 4.85 2.66 -9.17
C ILE A 225 4.77 3.03 -10.66
N ARG A 226 4.78 4.32 -10.98
CA ARG A 226 4.76 4.79 -12.38
C ARG A 226 5.98 4.26 -13.14
N LYS A 227 7.19 4.44 -12.59
CA LYS A 227 8.42 3.99 -13.25
C LYS A 227 8.44 2.48 -13.44
N LEU A 228 7.96 1.70 -12.46
CA LEU A 228 7.82 0.26 -12.60
C LEU A 228 6.79 -0.11 -13.68
N LEU A 229 5.67 0.60 -13.73
CA LEU A 229 4.65 0.38 -14.75
C LEU A 229 5.20 0.63 -16.16
N ASP A 230 6.05 1.64 -16.35
CA ASP A 230 6.65 2.00 -17.63
C ASP A 230 7.84 1.11 -18.02
N SER A 231 8.41 0.35 -17.07
CA SER A 231 9.54 -0.55 -17.31
C SER A 231 9.12 -1.88 -17.96
N ASP A 232 10.10 -2.69 -18.35
CA ASP A 232 9.89 -4.07 -18.83
C ASP A 232 10.12 -5.13 -17.74
N GLU A 233 10.35 -4.71 -16.49
CA GLU A 233 10.62 -5.61 -15.38
C GLU A 233 9.35 -6.34 -14.92
N ALA A 234 9.29 -7.65 -15.16
CA ALA A 234 8.14 -8.49 -14.78
C ALA A 234 8.27 -9.10 -13.37
N GLU A 235 9.50 -9.26 -12.87
CA GLU A 235 9.73 -9.79 -11.54
C GLU A 235 9.46 -8.74 -10.47
N PRO A 236 9.22 -9.15 -9.22
CA PRO A 236 8.97 -8.22 -8.12
C PRO A 236 10.07 -7.18 -7.95
N VAL A 237 9.67 -5.94 -7.61
CA VAL A 237 10.56 -4.84 -7.26
C VAL A 237 10.14 -4.24 -5.94
N ASN A 238 11.09 -4.10 -5.01
CA ASN A 238 10.90 -3.42 -3.75
C ASN A 238 10.76 -1.91 -3.95
N LEU A 239 9.67 -1.34 -3.47
CA LEU A 239 9.44 0.10 -3.44
C LEU A 239 9.26 0.55 -1.98
N GLY A 240 10.21 1.31 -1.48
CA GLY A 240 10.24 1.79 -0.10
C GLY A 240 11.44 2.70 0.16
N ASN A 241 11.48 3.28 1.35
CA ASN A 241 12.61 4.09 1.79
C ASN A 241 13.52 3.24 2.68
N PRO A 242 14.82 3.12 2.40
CA PRO A 242 15.75 2.37 3.24
C PRO A 242 16.15 3.09 4.54
N ASP A 243 15.71 4.34 4.77
CA ASP A 243 15.98 5.08 6.01
C ASP A 243 15.20 4.48 7.19
N GLU A 244 15.90 3.69 7.99
CA GLU A 244 15.35 2.92 9.10
C GLU A 244 15.37 3.73 10.40
N ILE A 245 14.32 3.59 11.20
CA ILE A 245 14.19 4.27 12.50
C ILE A 245 13.57 3.33 13.52
N SER A 246 14.00 3.42 14.81
CA SER A 246 13.33 2.72 15.89
C SER A 246 11.90 3.26 16.11
N VAL A 247 10.98 2.39 16.51
CA VAL A 247 9.59 2.79 16.80
C VAL A 247 9.55 3.84 17.93
N LEU A 248 10.44 3.74 18.91
CA LEU A 248 10.55 4.72 19.99
C LEU A 248 11.01 6.09 19.49
N ASP A 249 12.04 6.14 18.63
CA ASP A 249 12.55 7.43 18.12
C ASP A 249 11.56 8.05 17.13
N PHE A 250 10.83 7.20 16.39
CA PHE A 250 9.74 7.65 15.53
C PHE A 250 8.60 8.30 16.34
N ALA A 251 8.20 7.71 17.47
CA ALA A 251 7.22 8.31 18.37
C ALA A 251 7.69 9.67 18.91
N LYS A 252 8.97 9.79 19.31
CA LYS A 252 9.56 11.07 19.74
C LYS A 252 9.58 12.12 18.64
N GLU A 253 9.84 11.70 17.38
CA GLU A 253 9.81 12.60 16.23
C GLU A 253 8.39 13.15 16.00
N ILE A 254 7.35 12.30 16.10
CA ILE A 254 5.94 12.72 15.98
C ILE A 254 5.56 13.68 17.12
N LEU A 255 5.95 13.41 18.36
CA LEU A 255 5.71 14.32 19.48
C LEU A 255 6.29 15.71 19.23
N ARG A 256 7.54 15.80 18.74
CA ARG A 256 8.17 17.09 18.39
C ARG A 256 7.40 17.81 17.28
N LEU A 257 7.04 17.12 16.20
CA LEU A 257 6.36 17.71 15.05
C LEU A 257 4.93 18.18 15.38
N THR A 258 4.26 17.48 16.27
CA THR A 258 2.89 17.85 16.70
C THR A 258 2.88 18.93 17.78
N GLY A 259 3.99 19.11 18.49
CA GLY A 259 4.08 19.94 19.70
C GLY A 259 3.32 19.32 20.89
N SER A 260 3.05 18.01 20.83
CA SER A 260 2.28 17.32 21.87
C SER A 260 3.09 17.11 23.15
N LYS A 261 2.39 17.18 24.29
CA LYS A 261 2.93 16.85 25.63
C LYS A 261 2.55 15.43 26.06
N SER A 262 2.03 14.61 25.17
CA SER A 262 1.68 13.20 25.42
C SER A 262 2.90 12.41 25.90
N ARG A 263 2.67 11.49 26.81
CA ARG A 263 3.71 10.57 27.31
C ARG A 263 3.79 9.36 26.39
N VAL A 264 4.92 8.69 26.40
CA VAL A 264 5.09 7.36 25.80
C VAL A 264 4.79 6.31 26.87
N VAL A 265 3.92 5.37 26.56
CA VAL A 265 3.58 4.22 27.40
C VAL A 265 3.85 2.92 26.64
N PHE A 266 4.34 1.91 27.36
CA PHE A 266 4.72 0.63 26.77
C PHE A 266 3.65 -0.42 27.05
N CYS A 267 3.30 -1.19 26.01
CA CYS A 267 2.34 -2.30 26.07
C CYS A 267 3.02 -3.63 25.67
N PRO A 268 2.46 -4.78 26.06
CA PRO A 268 2.99 -6.07 25.63
C PRO A 268 3.06 -6.19 24.11
N LEU A 269 4.16 -6.76 23.60
CA LEU A 269 4.35 -6.96 22.14
C LEU A 269 3.36 -7.99 21.62
N PRO A 270 2.63 -7.73 20.50
CA PRO A 270 1.81 -8.72 19.83
C PRO A 270 2.65 -9.91 19.33
N GLN A 271 2.03 -11.08 19.28
CA GLN A 271 2.69 -12.27 18.74
C GLN A 271 3.03 -12.07 17.25
N ASN A 272 4.24 -12.49 16.87
CA ASN A 272 4.73 -12.47 15.49
C ASN A 272 4.81 -11.07 14.84
N ASP A 273 4.98 -10.00 15.64
CA ASP A 273 5.31 -8.70 15.05
C ASP A 273 6.76 -8.71 14.55
N PRO A 274 7.03 -8.39 13.26
CA PRO A 274 8.39 -8.40 12.72
C PRO A 274 9.32 -7.46 13.50
N LYS A 275 10.54 -7.92 13.82
CA LYS A 275 11.52 -7.11 14.53
C LYS A 275 12.12 -6.02 13.69
N VAL A 276 12.38 -6.31 12.41
CA VAL A 276 13.02 -5.40 11.45
C VAL A 276 12.28 -5.39 10.11
N ARG A 277 12.25 -4.24 9.45
CA ARG A 277 11.64 -4.10 8.11
C ARG A 277 12.32 -2.97 7.35
N GLN A 278 13.25 -3.34 6.44
CA GLN A 278 14.00 -2.39 5.62
C GLN A 278 14.13 -2.93 4.18
N PRO A 279 13.71 -2.15 3.15
CA PRO A 279 13.90 -2.59 1.77
C PRO A 279 15.35 -2.51 1.33
N ASP A 280 15.84 -3.54 0.65
CA ASP A 280 16.90 -3.35 -0.32
C ASP A 280 16.27 -2.78 -1.60
N ILE A 281 16.68 -1.58 -2.02
CA ILE A 281 16.17 -0.90 -3.22
C ILE A 281 17.21 -0.89 -4.37
N THR A 282 18.23 -1.72 -4.28
CA THR A 282 19.29 -1.81 -5.31
C THR A 282 18.69 -2.13 -6.69
N LYS A 283 17.73 -3.05 -6.75
CA LYS A 283 17.02 -3.38 -8.00
C LYS A 283 16.23 -2.18 -8.53
N ALA A 284 15.47 -1.49 -7.67
CA ALA A 284 14.72 -0.30 -8.07
C ALA A 284 15.62 0.81 -8.62
N LYS A 285 16.76 1.07 -7.98
CA LYS A 285 17.76 2.03 -8.48
C LYS A 285 18.30 1.63 -9.84
N LYS A 286 18.69 0.37 -10.01
CA LYS A 286 19.30 -0.14 -11.24
C LYS A 286 18.32 -0.19 -12.41
N VAL A 287 17.11 -0.71 -12.19
CA VAL A 287 16.16 -1.02 -13.28
C VAL A 287 15.25 0.19 -13.58
N LEU A 288 14.88 0.95 -12.56
CA LEU A 288 13.92 2.05 -12.68
C LEU A 288 14.57 3.44 -12.61
N GLY A 289 15.84 3.54 -12.20
CA GLY A 289 16.44 4.81 -11.83
C GLY A 289 15.65 5.52 -10.73
N TRP A 290 15.11 4.73 -9.78
CA TRP A 290 14.24 5.24 -8.73
C TRP A 290 14.86 5.09 -7.35
N GLU A 291 14.72 6.14 -6.57
CA GLU A 291 14.94 6.18 -5.13
C GLU A 291 14.03 7.22 -4.49
N PRO A 292 13.66 7.08 -3.20
CA PRO A 292 12.84 8.07 -2.49
C PRO A 292 13.61 9.38 -2.35
N LYS A 293 12.89 10.50 -2.48
CA LYS A 293 13.47 11.87 -2.47
C LYS A 293 12.91 12.73 -1.34
N VAL A 294 11.69 12.43 -0.88
CA VAL A 294 11.04 13.21 0.18
C VAL A 294 11.62 12.80 1.53
N SER A 295 12.20 13.78 2.23
CA SER A 295 12.69 13.52 3.59
C SER A 295 11.55 13.12 4.54
N ARG A 296 11.86 12.27 5.54
CA ARG A 296 10.87 11.86 6.54
C ARG A 296 10.25 13.07 7.23
N GLN A 297 11.05 14.08 7.58
CA GLN A 297 10.57 15.29 8.22
C GLN A 297 9.55 16.06 7.36
N GLU A 298 9.80 16.22 6.07
CA GLU A 298 8.87 16.89 5.14
C GLU A 298 7.58 16.09 4.98
N GLY A 299 7.67 14.80 4.74
CA GLY A 299 6.50 13.92 4.59
C GLY A 299 5.65 13.88 5.85
N LEU A 300 6.27 13.79 7.03
CA LEU A 300 5.56 13.83 8.31
C LEU A 300 4.85 15.16 8.54
N ARG A 301 5.47 16.30 8.20
CA ARG A 301 4.83 17.62 8.33
C ARG A 301 3.54 17.69 7.49
N LYS A 302 3.59 17.29 6.22
CA LYS A 302 2.42 17.24 5.34
C LYS A 302 1.32 16.31 5.89
N THR A 303 1.73 15.17 6.46
CA THR A 303 0.81 14.19 7.03
C THR A 303 0.16 14.70 8.31
N VAL A 304 0.91 15.34 9.22
CA VAL A 304 0.38 15.99 10.43
C VAL A 304 -0.65 17.06 10.09
N GLU A 305 -0.39 17.89 9.06
CA GLU A 305 -1.35 18.90 8.60
C GLU A 305 -2.68 18.28 8.15
N TYR A 306 -2.60 17.18 7.38
CA TYR A 306 -3.79 16.43 6.97
C TYR A 306 -4.57 15.87 8.16
N PHE A 307 -3.88 15.19 9.10
CA PHE A 307 -4.52 14.60 10.28
C PHE A 307 -5.16 15.66 11.18
N ARG A 308 -4.49 16.82 11.36
CA ARG A 308 -5.08 17.97 12.11
C ARG A 308 -6.38 18.45 11.49
N LYS A 309 -6.44 18.60 10.16
CA LYS A 309 -7.67 18.98 9.47
C LYS A 309 -8.76 17.95 9.65
N LYS A 310 -8.41 16.67 9.47
CA LYS A 310 -9.35 15.56 9.58
C LYS A 310 -9.92 15.34 10.99
N LEU A 311 -9.17 15.71 12.02
CA LEU A 311 -9.63 15.63 13.43
C LEU A 311 -10.47 16.82 13.86
N ARG A 312 -10.48 17.93 13.11
CA ARG A 312 -11.28 19.14 13.40
C ARG A 312 -12.62 19.18 12.67
N GLY A 313 -12.75 18.50 11.57
CA GLY A 313 -13.93 18.40 10.71
C GLY A 313 -14.66 17.10 10.86
#